data_7092430da4f013e75fd9a22851eb77ac
#
_entry.id   7092430da4f013e75fd9a22851eb77ac
#
_cell.length_a   1.000
_cell.length_b   1.000
_cell.length_c   1.000
_cell.angle_alpha   90.00
_cell.angle_beta   90.00
_cell.angle_gamma   90.00
#
_symmetry.space_group_name_H-M   'P 1'
#
loop_
_entity.id
_entity.type
_entity.pdbx_description
1 polymer ?
#
loop_
_entity_poly.entity_id
_entity_poly.type
_entity_poly.pdbx_seq_one_letter_code
_entity_poly.pdbx_strand_id
1 'polypeptide(L)'
;MILEHPATFDTVAMDPELKKMIIDDLERFVRRRKFYKKVGKAWKRGCLLYGPPGTGKSSLIAAMANYLKFDIYDLELASIYSNSGLRNVLLSTPNRSILVIEDIDCSIQVQDRENHLDIDNSNGRLTLSGIMNSIDGLWSSCGDEKIIMLTTNHKDRLDSALLRPGRMDVHINLSYCTVDAFRILASNYLDISNRDHPLFGEIKSLIQSTEVTPAEVAEELMRSEDADLALQGLVNFLKHKRSKCDETEEEVAKIEEANSLKSDNEEKEISAKRMRRRGIRIATRRRQGKGGTKD
;
A
#
# COMPACT_ATOMS: atom_id res chain seq x y z
N MET A 1 -6.41 17.51 -19.13
CA MET A 1 -5.00 17.86 -19.42
C MET A 1 -4.36 16.60 -19.99
N ILE A 2 -3.78 16.64 -21.18
CA ILE A 2 -3.04 15.50 -21.73
C ILE A 2 -1.76 15.42 -20.90
N LEU A 3 -1.56 14.35 -20.15
CA LEU A 3 -0.37 14.14 -19.35
C LEU A 3 0.72 13.56 -20.27
N GLU A 4 1.67 14.36 -20.70
CA GLU A 4 2.87 13.90 -21.39
C GLU A 4 3.87 13.35 -20.34
N HIS A 5 3.61 12.16 -19.85
CA HIS A 5 4.53 11.50 -18.90
C HIS A 5 5.43 10.51 -19.65
N PRO A 6 6.76 10.53 -19.43
CA PRO A 6 7.70 9.71 -20.18
C PRO A 6 7.68 8.22 -19.82
N ALA A 7 7.02 7.82 -18.73
CA ALA A 7 7.01 6.43 -18.30
C ALA A 7 6.26 5.52 -19.27
N THR A 8 6.90 4.42 -19.61
CA THR A 8 6.36 3.32 -20.43
C THR A 8 6.55 2.01 -19.70
N PHE A 9 5.92 0.93 -20.17
CA PHE A 9 6.18 -0.40 -19.61
C PHE A 9 7.65 -0.83 -19.74
N ASP A 10 8.41 -0.26 -20.67
CA ASP A 10 9.84 -0.56 -20.80
C ASP A 10 10.68 0.15 -19.75
N THR A 11 10.26 1.35 -19.32
CA THR A 11 10.98 2.14 -18.33
C THR A 11 10.61 1.84 -16.89
N VAL A 12 9.41 1.27 -16.65
CA VAL A 12 8.98 0.92 -15.28
C VAL A 12 9.72 -0.30 -14.76
N ALA A 13 10.43 -0.11 -13.65
CA ALA A 13 11.17 -1.16 -12.96
C ALA A 13 10.24 -2.04 -12.13
N MET A 14 9.91 -3.22 -12.64
CA MET A 14 9.03 -4.17 -11.99
C MET A 14 9.31 -5.60 -12.45
N ASP A 15 8.73 -6.56 -11.75
CA ASP A 15 8.80 -7.97 -12.12
C ASP A 15 8.21 -8.21 -13.52
N PRO A 16 8.90 -8.97 -14.40
CA PRO A 16 8.46 -9.21 -15.78
C PRO A 16 7.13 -9.99 -15.88
N GLU A 17 6.86 -10.92 -14.97
CA GLU A 17 5.62 -11.69 -14.96
C GLU A 17 4.45 -10.80 -14.55
N LEU A 18 4.65 -9.97 -13.53
CA LEU A 18 3.66 -8.98 -13.10
C LEU A 18 3.37 -7.98 -14.24
N LYS A 19 4.41 -7.48 -14.90
CA LYS A 19 4.28 -6.60 -16.08
C LYS A 19 3.41 -7.24 -17.15
N LYS A 20 3.71 -8.49 -17.52
CA LYS A 20 2.96 -9.24 -18.52
C LYS A 20 1.51 -9.44 -18.11
N MET A 21 1.27 -9.82 -16.84
CA MET A 21 -0.08 -10.00 -16.31
C MET A 21 -0.92 -8.72 -16.44
N ILE A 22 -0.33 -7.57 -16.14
CA ILE A 22 -1.01 -6.27 -16.24
C ILE A 22 -1.33 -5.96 -17.71
N ILE A 23 -0.39 -6.11 -18.63
CA ILE A 23 -0.59 -5.86 -20.06
C ILE A 23 -1.70 -6.78 -20.61
N ASP A 24 -1.65 -8.07 -20.32
CA ASP A 24 -2.64 -9.05 -20.75
C ASP A 24 -4.05 -8.71 -20.21
N ASP A 25 -4.17 -8.20 -18.97
CA ASP A 25 -5.44 -7.79 -18.40
C ASP A 25 -5.99 -6.52 -19.07
N LEU A 26 -5.14 -5.51 -19.31
CA LEU A 26 -5.51 -4.28 -20.00
C LEU A 26 -6.01 -4.57 -21.43
N GLU A 27 -5.28 -5.36 -22.20
CA GLU A 27 -5.70 -5.74 -23.54
C GLU A 27 -7.00 -6.53 -23.54
N ARG A 28 -7.16 -7.44 -22.58
CA ARG A 28 -8.40 -8.20 -22.41
C ARG A 28 -9.57 -7.28 -22.10
N PHE A 29 -9.38 -6.29 -21.25
CA PHE A 29 -10.39 -5.29 -20.91
C PHE A 29 -10.83 -4.51 -22.16
N VAL A 30 -9.89 -3.94 -22.92
CA VAL A 30 -10.19 -3.16 -24.15
C VAL A 30 -10.92 -4.01 -25.20
N ARG A 31 -10.47 -5.26 -25.43
CA ARG A 31 -11.09 -6.15 -26.43
C ARG A 31 -12.51 -6.61 -26.06
N ARG A 32 -12.92 -6.55 -24.80
CA ARG A 32 -14.16 -7.16 -24.30
C ARG A 32 -15.39 -6.27 -24.28
N ARG A 33 -15.44 -5.15 -24.97
CA ARG A 33 -16.60 -4.25 -25.04
C ARG A 33 -17.92 -4.98 -25.29
N LYS A 34 -17.96 -5.83 -26.34
CA LYS A 34 -19.16 -6.60 -26.69
C LYS A 34 -19.58 -7.58 -25.61
N PHE A 35 -18.61 -8.15 -24.90
CA PHE A 35 -18.85 -9.05 -23.76
C PHE A 35 -19.52 -8.31 -22.59
N TYR A 36 -18.99 -7.16 -22.19
CA TYR A 36 -19.58 -6.35 -21.10
C TYR A 36 -21.04 -5.99 -21.43
N LYS A 37 -21.33 -5.57 -22.65
CA LYS A 37 -22.70 -5.30 -23.12
C LYS A 37 -23.57 -6.56 -23.07
N LYS A 38 -23.07 -7.72 -23.50
CA LYS A 38 -23.81 -8.99 -23.49
C LYS A 38 -24.20 -9.44 -22.08
N VAL A 39 -23.31 -9.24 -21.10
CA VAL A 39 -23.57 -9.66 -19.71
C VAL A 39 -24.23 -8.58 -18.87
N GLY A 40 -24.62 -7.43 -19.46
CA GLY A 40 -25.30 -6.34 -18.77
C GLY A 40 -24.42 -5.64 -17.72
N LYS A 41 -23.09 -5.64 -17.87
CA LYS A 41 -22.15 -4.97 -16.96
C LYS A 41 -21.64 -3.68 -17.59
N ALA A 42 -21.42 -2.67 -16.76
CA ALA A 42 -20.69 -1.47 -17.15
C ALA A 42 -19.28 -1.83 -17.62
N TRP A 43 -18.81 -1.21 -18.70
CA TRP A 43 -17.47 -1.44 -19.23
C TRP A 43 -16.44 -0.59 -18.50
N LYS A 44 -16.22 -0.94 -17.26
CA LYS A 44 -15.26 -0.31 -16.34
C LYS A 44 -14.37 -1.34 -15.70
N ARG A 45 -13.19 -0.93 -15.25
CA ARG A 45 -12.21 -1.76 -14.53
C ARG A 45 -11.71 -1.00 -13.31
N GLY A 46 -11.82 -1.60 -12.14
CA GLY A 46 -11.23 -1.08 -10.91
C GLY A 46 -9.89 -1.78 -10.63
N CYS A 47 -8.85 -0.99 -10.38
CA CYS A 47 -7.51 -1.46 -10.04
C CYS A 47 -7.04 -0.80 -8.74
N LEU A 48 -6.56 -1.60 -7.82
CA LEU A 48 -5.90 -1.13 -6.61
C LEU A 48 -4.40 -1.37 -6.73
N LEU A 49 -3.61 -0.30 -6.67
CA LEU A 49 -2.16 -0.35 -6.58
C LEU A 49 -1.75 -0.11 -5.13
N TYR A 50 -1.00 -1.01 -4.55
CA TYR A 50 -0.59 -0.90 -3.16
C TYR A 50 0.86 -1.34 -2.96
N GLY A 51 1.47 -0.84 -1.89
CA GLY A 51 2.86 -1.13 -1.52
C GLY A 51 3.57 0.10 -0.98
N PRO A 52 4.79 -0.04 -0.47
CA PRO A 52 5.54 1.05 0.13
C PRO A 52 5.66 2.29 -0.76
N PRO A 53 5.90 3.48 -0.20
CA PRO A 53 6.21 4.66 -1.01
C PRO A 53 7.50 4.43 -1.82
N GLY A 54 7.60 5.06 -3.00
CA GLY A 54 8.77 4.92 -3.87
C GLY A 54 8.85 3.62 -4.69
N THR A 55 7.78 2.82 -4.74
CA THR A 55 7.74 1.56 -5.52
C THR A 55 7.25 1.73 -6.96
N GLY A 56 6.95 2.97 -7.38
CA GLY A 56 6.59 3.27 -8.77
C GLY A 56 5.11 3.20 -9.10
N LYS A 57 4.19 3.34 -8.11
CA LYS A 57 2.73 3.30 -8.33
C LYS A 57 2.27 4.30 -9.39
N SER A 58 2.61 5.57 -9.24
CA SER A 58 2.23 6.64 -10.20
C SER A 58 2.91 6.44 -11.57
N SER A 59 4.17 5.97 -11.60
CA SER A 59 4.85 5.65 -12.86
C SER A 59 4.17 4.51 -13.63
N LEU A 60 3.66 3.50 -12.91
CA LEU A 60 2.90 2.42 -13.54
C LEU A 60 1.57 2.93 -14.10
N ILE A 61 0.85 3.81 -13.40
CA ILE A 61 -0.38 4.43 -13.90
C ILE A 61 -0.10 5.18 -15.22
N ALA A 62 0.96 5.97 -15.25
CA ALA A 62 1.36 6.69 -16.44
C ALA A 62 1.74 5.75 -17.60
N ALA A 63 2.47 4.66 -17.32
CA ALA A 63 2.81 3.65 -18.32
C ALA A 63 1.57 2.94 -18.89
N MET A 64 0.58 2.63 -18.04
CA MET A 64 -0.69 2.05 -18.47
C MET A 64 -1.48 3.02 -19.36
N ALA A 65 -1.51 4.30 -19.02
CA ALA A 65 -2.19 5.33 -19.80
C ALA A 65 -1.53 5.50 -21.19
N ASN A 66 -0.21 5.58 -21.23
CA ASN A 66 0.55 5.67 -22.46
C ASN A 66 0.35 4.45 -23.35
N TYR A 67 0.33 3.25 -22.77
CA TYR A 67 0.10 2.00 -23.50
C TYR A 67 -1.29 1.95 -24.14
N LEU A 68 -2.33 2.32 -23.39
CA LEU A 68 -3.72 2.34 -23.87
C LEU A 68 -4.07 3.57 -24.71
N LYS A 69 -3.24 4.61 -24.67
CA LYS A 69 -3.54 5.96 -25.19
C LYS A 69 -4.82 6.51 -24.56
N PHE A 70 -4.91 6.44 -23.24
CA PHE A 70 -5.99 6.95 -22.42
C PHE A 70 -5.55 8.23 -21.71
N ASP A 71 -6.48 9.15 -21.52
CA ASP A 71 -6.26 10.36 -20.73
C ASP A 71 -6.28 10.03 -19.24
N ILE A 72 -5.41 10.69 -18.45
CA ILE A 72 -5.39 10.57 -16.99
C ILE A 72 -6.18 11.73 -16.38
N TYR A 73 -7.05 11.40 -15.45
CA TYR A 73 -7.78 12.33 -14.58
C TYR A 73 -7.42 12.03 -13.14
N ASP A 74 -6.56 12.85 -12.59
CA ASP A 74 -6.19 12.79 -11.18
C ASP A 74 -7.25 13.48 -10.33
N LEU A 75 -7.72 12.80 -9.30
CA LEU A 75 -8.83 13.16 -8.45
C LEU A 75 -8.34 13.33 -7.02
N GLU A 76 -8.02 14.57 -6.67
CA GLU A 76 -7.70 14.93 -5.31
C GLU A 76 -8.97 14.98 -4.45
N LEU A 77 -9.15 13.97 -3.60
CA LEU A 77 -10.36 13.88 -2.76
C LEU A 77 -10.50 15.05 -1.78
N ALA A 78 -9.39 15.65 -1.34
CA ALA A 78 -9.40 16.82 -0.47
C ALA A 78 -10.05 18.04 -1.12
N SER A 79 -10.04 18.13 -2.46
CA SER A 79 -10.68 19.21 -3.22
C SER A 79 -12.17 18.97 -3.48
N ILE A 80 -12.70 17.78 -3.14
CA ILE A 80 -14.09 17.39 -3.39
C ILE A 80 -14.89 17.43 -2.08
N TYR A 81 -15.74 18.43 -1.94
CA TYR A 81 -16.48 18.66 -0.71
C TYR A 81 -17.74 17.80 -0.53
N SER A 82 -18.26 17.18 -1.60
CA SER A 82 -19.53 16.46 -1.53
C SER A 82 -19.61 15.25 -2.44
N ASN A 83 -20.49 14.30 -2.08
CA ASN A 83 -20.79 13.13 -2.91
C ASN A 83 -21.39 13.52 -4.29
N SER A 84 -22.11 14.64 -4.37
CA SER A 84 -22.62 15.17 -5.64
C SER A 84 -21.51 15.75 -6.50
N GLY A 85 -20.53 16.43 -5.90
CA GLY A 85 -19.33 16.92 -6.58
C GLY A 85 -18.54 15.77 -7.22
N LEU A 86 -18.23 14.72 -6.43
CA LEU A 86 -17.56 13.52 -6.93
C LEU A 86 -18.32 12.90 -8.10
N ARG A 87 -19.63 12.75 -7.96
CA ARG A 87 -20.46 12.19 -9.01
C ARG A 87 -20.42 13.03 -10.31
N ASN A 88 -20.47 14.35 -10.20
CA ASN A 88 -20.39 15.22 -11.37
C ASN A 88 -19.05 15.07 -12.09
N VAL A 89 -17.93 14.97 -11.37
CA VAL A 89 -16.61 14.72 -11.94
C VAL A 89 -16.58 13.37 -12.66
N LEU A 90 -17.10 12.31 -12.03
CA LEU A 90 -17.16 10.98 -12.64
C LEU A 90 -18.01 10.94 -13.91
N LEU A 91 -19.11 11.68 -13.95
CA LEU A 91 -20.00 11.78 -15.12
C LEU A 91 -19.39 12.63 -16.24
N SER A 92 -18.65 13.68 -15.90
CA SER A 92 -18.00 14.57 -16.88
C SER A 92 -16.71 13.98 -17.46
N THR A 93 -16.13 12.95 -16.82
CA THR A 93 -14.93 12.27 -17.31
C THR A 93 -15.24 11.55 -18.63
N PRO A 94 -14.51 11.82 -19.72
CA PRO A 94 -14.76 11.23 -21.02
C PRO A 94 -14.44 9.73 -21.06
N ASN A 95 -14.82 9.08 -22.15
CA ASN A 95 -14.45 7.69 -22.44
C ASN A 95 -12.94 7.57 -22.70
N ARG A 96 -12.40 6.38 -22.55
CA ARG A 96 -10.97 6.08 -22.72
C ARG A 96 -10.11 6.89 -21.73
N SER A 97 -10.51 6.87 -20.49
CA SER A 97 -9.85 7.58 -19.41
C SER A 97 -9.46 6.65 -18.26
N ILE A 98 -8.39 7.02 -17.60
CA ILE A 98 -7.95 6.46 -16.32
C ILE A 98 -8.22 7.52 -15.26
N LEU A 99 -9.13 7.20 -14.35
CA LEU A 99 -9.41 8.02 -13.19
C LEU A 99 -8.53 7.55 -12.03
N VAL A 100 -7.73 8.44 -11.48
CA VAL A 100 -6.78 8.13 -10.41
C VAL A 100 -7.23 8.79 -9.12
N ILE A 101 -7.19 8.05 -8.03
CA ILE A 101 -7.36 8.55 -6.67
C ILE A 101 -6.14 8.07 -5.89
N GLU A 102 -5.22 9.00 -5.61
CA GLU A 102 -3.99 8.69 -4.90
C GLU A 102 -4.17 8.74 -3.38
N ASP A 103 -3.37 7.91 -2.67
CA ASP A 103 -3.25 7.85 -1.20
C ASP A 103 -4.60 7.87 -0.47
N ILE A 104 -5.50 6.97 -0.90
CA ILE A 104 -6.88 6.91 -0.41
C ILE A 104 -6.98 6.67 1.11
N ASP A 105 -6.00 5.99 1.72
CA ASP A 105 -5.92 5.78 3.16
C ASP A 105 -5.72 7.08 3.94
N CYS A 106 -4.92 8.02 3.44
CA CYS A 106 -4.71 9.33 4.03
C CYS A 106 -5.96 10.21 3.89
N SER A 107 -6.57 10.21 2.70
CA SER A 107 -7.73 11.04 2.38
C SER A 107 -8.95 10.69 3.23
N ILE A 108 -9.17 9.41 3.53
CA ILE A 108 -10.29 8.94 4.36
C ILE A 108 -10.07 9.34 5.82
N GLN A 109 -8.84 9.20 6.35
CA GLN A 109 -8.55 9.54 7.75
C GLN A 109 -8.69 11.04 8.07
N VAL A 110 -8.38 11.92 7.12
CA VAL A 110 -8.57 13.37 7.28
C VAL A 110 -10.04 13.69 7.39
N GLN A 111 -10.89 13.09 6.57
CA GLN A 111 -12.33 13.32 6.57
C GLN A 111 -13.02 12.78 7.84
N ASP A 112 -12.55 11.66 8.39
CA ASP A 112 -13.08 11.10 9.65
C ASP A 112 -12.75 11.99 10.85
N ARG A 113 -11.58 12.63 10.89
CA ARG A 113 -11.20 13.57 11.97
C ARG A 113 -12.00 14.86 11.94
N GLU A 114 -12.30 15.40 10.77
CA GLU A 114 -13.15 16.58 10.61
C GLU A 114 -14.61 16.30 10.97
N ASN A 115 -15.10 15.06 10.73
CA ASN A 115 -16.46 14.63 11.06
C ASN A 115 -16.74 14.58 12.58
N HIS A 116 -15.72 14.46 13.44
CA HIS A 116 -15.90 14.48 14.90
C HIS A 116 -16.15 15.87 15.50
N LEU A 117 -15.93 16.94 14.75
CA LEU A 117 -16.04 18.31 15.25
C LEU A 117 -17.38 19.01 14.93
N ASP A 118 -18.15 18.51 13.95
CA ASP A 118 -19.40 19.15 13.50
C ASP A 118 -20.54 18.15 13.32
N ILE A 119 -21.38 18.00 14.33
CA ILE A 119 -22.51 17.05 14.36
C ILE A 119 -23.69 17.50 13.47
N ASP A 120 -23.77 18.76 13.02
CA ASP A 120 -24.98 19.34 12.45
C ASP A 120 -25.05 19.42 10.90
N ASN A 121 -24.01 19.00 10.14
CA ASN A 121 -24.01 19.20 8.67
C ASN A 121 -23.69 17.93 7.86
N SER A 122 -24.27 16.78 8.23
CA SER A 122 -23.97 15.48 7.58
C SER A 122 -24.55 15.29 6.17
N ASN A 123 -25.39 16.17 5.67
CA ASN A 123 -26.16 15.94 4.42
C ASN A 123 -25.44 16.33 3.12
N GLY A 124 -24.19 16.80 3.13
CA GLY A 124 -23.52 17.25 1.91
C GLY A 124 -22.06 16.80 1.74
N ARG A 125 -21.44 16.24 2.76
CA ARG A 125 -19.98 15.95 2.74
C ARG A 125 -19.65 14.68 1.95
N LEU A 126 -18.41 14.61 1.45
CA LEU A 126 -17.87 13.42 0.82
C LEU A 126 -17.66 12.33 1.90
N THR A 127 -18.17 11.14 1.64
CA THR A 127 -18.07 10.00 2.56
C THR A 127 -17.49 8.79 1.83
N LEU A 128 -16.84 7.89 2.57
CA LEU A 128 -16.35 6.61 2.01
C LEU A 128 -17.49 5.85 1.31
N SER A 129 -18.67 5.80 1.91
CA SER A 129 -19.86 5.21 1.29
C SER A 129 -20.26 5.92 -0.01
N GLY A 130 -20.13 7.24 -0.06
CA GLY A 130 -20.36 8.03 -1.28
C GLY A 130 -19.37 7.72 -2.39
N ILE A 131 -18.09 7.57 -2.04
CA ILE A 131 -17.04 7.15 -2.97
C ILE A 131 -17.36 5.76 -3.51
N MET A 132 -17.65 4.80 -2.62
CA MET A 132 -18.01 3.43 -3.00
C MET A 132 -19.23 3.37 -3.92
N ASN A 133 -20.28 4.11 -3.60
CA ASN A 133 -21.50 4.18 -4.41
C ASN A 133 -21.27 4.88 -5.76
N SER A 134 -20.35 5.82 -5.82
CA SER A 134 -19.97 6.51 -7.05
C SER A 134 -19.16 5.61 -7.97
N ILE A 135 -18.31 4.75 -7.40
CA ILE A 135 -17.52 3.76 -8.16
C ILE A 135 -18.42 2.63 -8.69
N ASP A 136 -19.39 2.15 -7.91
CA ASP A 136 -20.15 0.92 -8.20
C ASP A 136 -21.64 1.16 -8.49
N GLY A 137 -22.17 2.36 -8.21
CA GLY A 137 -23.58 2.69 -8.37
C GLY A 137 -24.07 2.72 -9.82
N LEU A 138 -25.39 2.82 -10.01
CA LEU A 138 -26.06 2.89 -11.33
C LEU A 138 -25.47 3.99 -12.23
N TRP A 139 -25.01 5.08 -11.64
CA TRP A 139 -24.45 6.22 -12.38
C TRP A 139 -23.01 6.00 -12.85
N SER A 140 -22.28 5.05 -12.27
CA SER A 140 -20.96 4.65 -12.76
C SER A 140 -21.04 3.87 -14.08
N SER A 141 -22.24 3.41 -14.46
CA SER A 141 -22.50 2.73 -15.73
C SER A 141 -22.82 3.68 -16.88
N CYS A 142 -22.94 4.98 -16.61
CA CYS A 142 -23.13 5.99 -17.65
C CYS A 142 -21.78 6.34 -18.27
N GLY A 143 -21.36 5.60 -19.25
CA GLY A 143 -20.12 5.84 -19.99
C GLY A 143 -19.45 4.54 -20.40
N ASP A 144 -18.70 4.65 -21.47
CA ASP A 144 -17.95 3.53 -22.02
C ASP A 144 -16.49 3.62 -21.54
N GLU A 145 -15.82 2.47 -21.39
CA GLU A 145 -14.36 2.30 -21.30
C GLU A 145 -13.63 3.22 -20.30
N LYS A 146 -13.84 2.96 -19.01
CA LYS A 146 -13.15 3.68 -17.93
C LYS A 146 -12.35 2.72 -17.04
N ILE A 147 -11.16 3.15 -16.65
CA ILE A 147 -10.35 2.47 -15.64
C ILE A 147 -10.30 3.37 -14.41
N ILE A 148 -10.61 2.81 -13.24
CA ILE A 148 -10.54 3.52 -11.96
C ILE A 148 -9.36 2.94 -11.21
N MET A 149 -8.41 3.79 -10.84
CA MET A 149 -7.23 3.41 -10.09
C MET A 149 -7.23 4.04 -8.72
N LEU A 150 -7.08 3.21 -7.71
CA LEU A 150 -6.83 3.64 -6.35
C LEU A 150 -5.39 3.31 -5.99
N THR A 151 -4.69 4.22 -5.32
CA THR A 151 -3.39 3.93 -4.74
C THR A 151 -3.44 4.01 -3.21
N THR A 152 -2.64 3.18 -2.54
CA THR A 152 -2.44 3.24 -1.09
C THR A 152 -1.06 2.72 -0.71
N ASN A 153 -0.49 3.26 0.34
CA ASN A 153 0.70 2.71 0.98
C ASN A 153 0.34 1.63 2.01
N HIS A 154 -0.92 1.60 2.50
CA HIS A 154 -1.39 0.76 3.60
C HIS A 154 -2.70 0.04 3.23
N LYS A 155 -2.59 -1.08 2.50
CA LYS A 155 -3.75 -1.88 2.09
C LYS A 155 -4.58 -2.39 3.29
N ASP A 156 -3.92 -2.68 4.40
CA ASP A 156 -4.50 -3.14 5.66
C ASP A 156 -5.45 -2.12 6.30
N ARG A 157 -5.29 -0.83 6.00
CA ARG A 157 -6.14 0.25 6.51
C ARG A 157 -7.38 0.50 5.66
N LEU A 158 -7.47 -0.11 4.48
CA LEU A 158 -8.61 0.07 3.60
C LEU A 158 -9.82 -0.74 4.07
N ASP A 159 -11.01 -0.12 3.98
CA ASP A 159 -12.27 -0.83 4.21
C ASP A 159 -12.42 -1.99 3.21
N SER A 160 -12.73 -3.17 3.72
CA SER A 160 -12.95 -4.39 2.93
C SER A 160 -14.04 -4.21 1.85
N ALA A 161 -14.96 -3.28 2.04
CA ALA A 161 -16.00 -2.96 1.05
C ALA A 161 -15.44 -2.37 -0.24
N LEU A 162 -14.28 -1.66 -0.20
CA LEU A 162 -13.59 -1.19 -1.40
C LEU A 162 -13.02 -2.35 -2.23
N LEU A 163 -12.59 -3.41 -1.56
CA LEU A 163 -11.90 -4.54 -2.16
C LEU A 163 -12.85 -5.57 -2.78
N ARG A 164 -14.17 -5.33 -2.74
CA ARG A 164 -15.16 -6.26 -3.27
C ARG A 164 -15.11 -6.35 -4.81
N PRO A 165 -15.38 -7.54 -5.39
CA PRO A 165 -15.53 -7.70 -6.83
C PRO A 165 -16.56 -6.74 -7.41
N GLY A 166 -16.26 -6.16 -8.56
CA GLY A 166 -17.05 -5.10 -9.20
C GLY A 166 -16.64 -3.68 -8.82
N ARG A 167 -15.81 -3.51 -7.77
CA ARG A 167 -15.17 -2.25 -7.39
C ARG A 167 -13.70 -2.27 -7.77
N MET A 168 -12.89 -2.97 -6.99
CA MET A 168 -11.46 -3.18 -7.30
C MET A 168 -11.27 -4.64 -7.70
N ASP A 169 -11.29 -4.89 -9.01
CA ASP A 169 -11.21 -6.25 -9.56
C ASP A 169 -9.77 -6.75 -9.66
N VAL A 170 -8.80 -5.83 -9.78
CA VAL A 170 -7.38 -6.13 -9.92
C VAL A 170 -6.62 -5.51 -8.76
N HIS A 171 -5.85 -6.31 -8.06
CA HIS A 171 -4.98 -5.85 -6.98
C HIS A 171 -3.53 -6.05 -7.41
N ILE A 172 -2.78 -4.97 -7.51
CA ILE A 172 -1.38 -4.94 -7.95
C ILE A 172 -0.52 -4.54 -6.75
N ASN A 173 0.32 -5.48 -6.31
CA ASN A 173 1.32 -5.22 -5.27
C ASN A 173 2.61 -4.73 -5.92
N LEU A 174 3.03 -3.53 -5.60
CA LEU A 174 4.34 -2.98 -5.96
C LEU A 174 5.20 -2.98 -4.70
N SER A 175 6.09 -3.96 -4.63
CA SER A 175 6.96 -4.19 -3.48
C SER A 175 8.33 -3.55 -3.67
N TYR A 176 9.26 -3.90 -2.79
CA TYR A 176 10.66 -3.50 -2.87
C TYR A 176 11.32 -3.93 -4.17
N CYS A 177 12.47 -3.34 -4.49
CA CYS A 177 13.21 -3.57 -5.71
C CYS A 177 13.66 -5.02 -5.81
N THR A 178 13.29 -5.69 -6.90
CA THR A 178 13.76 -7.02 -7.24
C THR A 178 15.03 -6.93 -8.10
N VAL A 179 15.73 -8.05 -8.26
CA VAL A 179 16.90 -8.12 -9.14
C VAL A 179 16.56 -7.75 -10.58
N ASP A 180 15.37 -8.14 -11.05
CA ASP A 180 14.93 -7.81 -12.41
C ASP A 180 14.55 -6.33 -12.54
N ALA A 181 13.93 -5.75 -11.49
CA ALA A 181 13.68 -4.31 -11.43
C ALA A 181 14.99 -3.51 -11.42
N PHE A 182 16.00 -3.94 -10.62
CA PHE A 182 17.33 -3.32 -10.63
C PHE A 182 17.96 -3.34 -12.02
N ARG A 183 17.87 -4.44 -12.75
CA ARG A 183 18.43 -4.54 -14.11
C ARG A 183 17.80 -3.53 -15.07
N ILE A 184 16.49 -3.33 -14.96
CA ILE A 184 15.79 -2.32 -15.76
C ILE A 184 16.29 -0.92 -15.40
N LEU A 185 16.45 -0.63 -14.09
CA LEU A 185 16.99 0.66 -13.65
C LEU A 185 18.43 0.87 -14.13
N ALA A 186 19.31 -0.11 -13.96
CA ALA A 186 20.69 -0.02 -14.42
C ALA A 186 20.78 0.21 -15.94
N SER A 187 19.92 -0.46 -16.72
CA SER A 187 19.83 -0.24 -18.16
C SER A 187 19.33 1.17 -18.49
N ASN A 188 18.30 1.66 -17.79
CA ASN A 188 17.70 2.96 -18.07
C ASN A 188 18.58 4.16 -17.67
N TYR A 189 19.33 4.02 -16.57
CA TYR A 189 20.09 5.15 -16.00
C TYR A 189 21.56 5.15 -16.39
N LEU A 190 22.15 3.99 -16.70
CA LEU A 190 23.58 3.86 -16.96
C LEU A 190 23.90 3.26 -18.33
N ASP A 191 22.90 2.99 -19.18
CA ASP A 191 23.04 2.31 -20.48
C ASP A 191 23.80 0.97 -20.40
N ILE A 192 23.81 0.32 -19.24
CA ILE A 192 24.49 -0.96 -19.03
C ILE A 192 23.57 -2.09 -19.47
N SER A 193 23.92 -2.75 -20.57
CA SER A 193 23.26 -3.99 -20.97
C SER A 193 23.72 -5.15 -20.08
N ASN A 194 22.84 -5.80 -19.58
CA ASN A 194 22.46 -6.82 -18.60
C ASN A 194 23.47 -7.92 -18.18
N ARG A 195 24.75 -7.97 -18.58
CA ARG A 195 25.51 -9.22 -18.31
C ARG A 195 26.94 -9.11 -17.76
N ASP A 196 27.59 -7.96 -17.80
CA ASP A 196 29.05 -7.94 -17.68
C ASP A 196 29.66 -7.02 -16.60
N HIS A 197 28.88 -6.48 -15.66
CA HIS A 197 29.48 -5.65 -14.64
C HIS A 197 29.85 -6.45 -13.39
N PRO A 198 31.12 -6.39 -12.90
CA PRO A 198 31.59 -7.20 -11.76
C PRO A 198 30.78 -7.03 -10.49
N LEU A 199 30.21 -5.82 -10.24
CA LEU A 199 29.42 -5.50 -9.06
C LEU A 199 27.99 -6.08 -9.09
N PHE A 200 27.50 -6.54 -10.22
CA PHE A 200 26.11 -7.06 -10.30
C PHE A 200 25.84 -8.26 -9.42
N GLY A 201 26.85 -9.12 -9.22
CA GLY A 201 26.73 -10.27 -8.32
C GLY A 201 26.53 -9.84 -6.87
N GLU A 202 27.30 -8.86 -6.42
CA GLU A 202 27.23 -8.31 -5.08
C GLU A 202 25.92 -7.53 -4.85
N ILE A 203 25.55 -6.66 -5.80
CA ILE A 203 24.29 -5.90 -5.74
C ILE A 203 23.09 -6.84 -5.68
N LYS A 204 23.08 -7.90 -6.48
CA LYS A 204 22.03 -8.93 -6.45
C LYS A 204 21.86 -9.53 -5.06
N SER A 205 22.96 -9.92 -4.43
CA SER A 205 22.95 -10.48 -3.07
C SER A 205 22.42 -9.48 -2.04
N LEU A 206 22.83 -8.22 -2.15
CA LEU A 206 22.40 -7.16 -1.24
C LEU A 206 20.90 -6.82 -1.42
N ILE A 207 20.40 -6.69 -2.65
CA ILE A 207 18.97 -6.44 -2.94
C ILE A 207 18.10 -7.58 -2.39
N GLN A 208 18.56 -8.83 -2.47
CA GLN A 208 17.78 -9.96 -1.95
C GLN A 208 17.72 -10.01 -0.41
N SER A 209 18.63 -9.33 0.27
CA SER A 209 18.72 -9.30 1.74
C SER A 209 18.36 -7.95 2.36
N THR A 210 17.94 -6.97 1.56
CA THR A 210 17.67 -5.59 2.03
C THR A 210 16.39 -5.06 1.41
N GLU A 211 15.50 -4.52 2.21
CA GLU A 211 14.30 -3.84 1.73
C GLU A 211 14.66 -2.47 1.16
N VAL A 212 14.81 -2.38 -0.16
CA VAL A 212 15.13 -1.14 -0.88
C VAL A 212 14.08 -0.88 -1.96
N THR A 213 13.63 0.37 -2.07
CA THR A 213 12.63 0.74 -3.09
C THR A 213 13.30 1.03 -4.43
N PRO A 214 12.59 0.88 -5.56
CA PRO A 214 13.08 1.30 -6.86
C PRO A 214 13.49 2.78 -6.92
N ALA A 215 12.81 3.66 -6.18
CA ALA A 215 13.15 5.09 -6.12
C ALA A 215 14.50 5.33 -5.44
N GLU A 216 14.79 4.65 -4.32
CA GLU A 216 16.08 4.75 -3.64
C GLU A 216 17.22 4.24 -4.53
N VAL A 217 16.99 3.13 -5.25
CA VAL A 217 17.97 2.60 -6.21
C VAL A 217 18.22 3.59 -7.33
N ALA A 218 17.16 4.16 -7.91
CA ALA A 218 17.25 5.15 -8.98
C ALA A 218 18.00 6.42 -8.52
N GLU A 219 17.75 6.89 -7.30
CA GLU A 219 18.45 8.03 -6.70
C GLU A 219 19.96 7.78 -6.62
N GLU A 220 20.38 6.62 -6.16
CA GLU A 220 21.80 6.26 -6.07
C GLU A 220 22.44 6.17 -7.48
N LEU A 221 21.72 5.58 -8.46
CA LEU A 221 22.22 5.48 -9.82
C LEU A 221 22.35 6.85 -10.54
N MET A 222 21.56 7.86 -10.14
CA MET A 222 21.65 9.22 -10.69
C MET A 222 22.77 10.06 -10.11
N ARG A 223 23.46 9.64 -9.05
CA ARG A 223 24.52 10.44 -8.40
C ARG A 223 25.77 10.60 -9.25
N SER A 224 25.98 9.73 -10.21
CA SER A 224 27.15 9.81 -11.12
C SER A 224 26.77 9.36 -12.53
N GLU A 225 27.32 10.02 -13.54
CA GLU A 225 27.26 9.57 -14.93
C GLU A 225 28.24 8.41 -15.20
N ASP A 226 29.25 8.23 -14.33
CA ASP A 226 30.16 7.09 -14.39
C ASP A 226 29.52 5.89 -13.76
N ALA A 227 29.36 4.84 -14.54
CA ALA A 227 28.67 3.62 -14.14
C ALA A 227 29.37 2.88 -12.99
N ASP A 228 30.71 2.82 -12.98
CA ASP A 228 31.49 2.19 -11.92
C ASP A 228 31.28 2.91 -10.58
N LEU A 229 31.31 4.25 -10.61
CA LEU A 229 31.10 5.08 -9.42
C LEU A 229 29.64 4.99 -8.92
N ALA A 230 28.66 5.03 -9.80
CA ALA A 230 27.24 4.90 -9.44
C ALA A 230 26.94 3.54 -8.81
N LEU A 231 27.41 2.45 -9.40
CA LEU A 231 27.20 1.10 -8.86
C LEU A 231 27.96 0.87 -7.54
N GLN A 232 29.17 1.43 -7.40
CA GLN A 232 29.90 1.36 -6.13
C GLN A 232 29.17 2.17 -5.04
N GLY A 233 28.60 3.32 -5.39
CA GLY A 233 27.74 4.12 -4.52
C GLY A 233 26.53 3.31 -4.02
N LEU A 234 25.84 2.63 -4.95
CA LEU A 234 24.71 1.77 -4.64
C LEU A 234 25.10 0.60 -3.69
N VAL A 235 26.26 -0.05 -3.93
CA VAL A 235 26.77 -1.11 -3.03
C VAL A 235 26.96 -0.57 -1.61
N ASN A 236 27.58 0.59 -1.47
CA ASN A 236 27.85 1.21 -0.16
C ASN A 236 26.53 1.59 0.54
N PHE A 237 25.56 2.16 -0.21
CA PHE A 237 24.23 2.48 0.29
C PHE A 237 23.49 1.23 0.80
N LEU A 238 23.46 0.16 0.02
CA LEU A 238 22.79 -1.09 0.41
C LEU A 238 23.42 -1.72 1.65
N LYS A 239 24.76 -1.75 1.75
CA LYS A 239 25.48 -2.22 2.94
C LYS A 239 25.10 -1.42 4.18
N HIS A 240 25.10 -0.10 4.07
CA HIS A 240 24.74 0.77 5.18
C HIS A 240 23.28 0.61 5.61
N LYS A 241 22.38 0.49 4.64
CA LYS A 241 20.95 0.25 4.91
C LYS A 241 20.72 -1.08 5.62
N ARG A 242 21.41 -2.13 5.20
CA ARG A 242 21.37 -3.45 5.84
C ARG A 242 21.85 -3.38 7.28
N SER A 243 23.02 -2.75 7.54
CA SER A 243 23.56 -2.62 8.90
C SER A 243 22.58 -1.89 9.84
N LYS A 244 21.90 -0.86 9.35
CA LYS A 244 20.87 -0.15 10.13
C LYS A 244 19.65 -1.03 10.44
N CYS A 245 19.22 -1.87 9.50
CA CYS A 245 18.12 -2.81 9.75
C CYS A 245 18.52 -3.84 10.81
N ASP A 246 19.72 -4.41 10.70
CA ASP A 246 20.24 -5.38 11.67
C ASP A 246 20.30 -4.77 13.09
N GLU A 247 20.80 -3.52 13.23
CA GLU A 247 20.83 -2.79 14.50
C GLU A 247 19.44 -2.55 15.09
N THR A 248 18.48 -2.18 14.24
CA THR A 248 17.09 -1.90 14.67
C THR A 248 16.39 -3.19 15.12
N GLU A 249 16.59 -4.30 14.42
CA GLU A 249 16.03 -5.61 14.79
C GLU A 249 16.61 -6.09 16.14
N GLU A 250 17.92 -5.89 16.37
CA GLU A 250 18.54 -6.21 17.66
C GLU A 250 17.99 -5.34 18.81
N GLU A 251 17.73 -4.05 18.57
CA GLU A 251 17.14 -3.18 19.58
C GLU A 251 15.70 -3.58 19.91
N VAL A 252 14.89 -3.88 18.89
CA VAL A 252 13.52 -4.34 19.07
C VAL A 252 13.49 -5.67 19.84
N ALA A 253 14.34 -6.62 19.47
CA ALA A 253 14.44 -7.90 20.18
C ALA A 253 14.82 -7.72 21.66
N LYS A 254 15.75 -6.82 21.98
CA LYS A 254 16.14 -6.49 23.38
C LYS A 254 14.99 -5.86 24.15
N ILE A 255 14.17 -5.01 23.51
CA ILE A 255 12.98 -4.37 24.13
C ILE A 255 11.89 -5.42 24.39
N GLU A 256 11.65 -6.32 23.45
CA GLU A 256 10.66 -7.40 23.61
C GLU A 256 11.06 -8.36 24.72
N GLU A 257 12.32 -8.75 24.79
CA GLU A 257 12.86 -9.59 25.86
C GLU A 257 12.74 -8.91 27.24
N ALA A 258 13.05 -7.62 27.32
CA ALA A 258 12.90 -6.84 28.55
C ALA A 258 11.43 -6.70 28.99
N ASN A 259 10.51 -6.58 28.05
CA ASN A 259 9.07 -6.51 28.33
C ASN A 259 8.49 -7.87 28.75
N SER A 260 8.94 -8.96 28.15
CA SER A 260 8.55 -10.31 28.56
C SER A 260 8.99 -10.64 30.00
N LEU A 261 10.21 -10.25 30.36
CA LEU A 261 10.74 -10.40 31.72
C LEU A 261 9.97 -9.58 32.76
N LYS A 262 9.46 -8.41 32.39
CA LYS A 262 8.61 -7.58 33.26
C LYS A 262 7.24 -8.20 33.47
N SER A 263 6.59 -8.71 32.40
CA SER A 263 5.30 -9.38 32.50
C SER A 263 5.34 -10.64 33.36
N ASP A 264 6.39 -11.46 33.22
CA ASP A 264 6.62 -12.65 34.05
C ASP A 264 6.82 -12.32 35.53
N ASN A 265 7.49 -11.20 35.83
CA ASN A 265 7.69 -10.75 37.19
C ASN A 265 6.39 -10.21 37.81
N GLU A 266 5.58 -9.47 37.06
CA GLU A 266 4.28 -9.00 37.49
C GLU A 266 3.29 -10.16 37.76
N GLU A 267 3.26 -11.17 36.90
CA GLU A 267 2.44 -12.38 37.13
C GLU A 267 2.88 -13.16 38.38
N LYS A 268 4.18 -13.30 38.61
CA LYS A 268 4.71 -13.93 39.82
C LYS A 268 4.33 -13.12 41.09
N GLU A 269 4.40 -11.80 41.04
CA GLU A 269 4.02 -10.92 42.15
C GLU A 269 2.52 -10.98 42.44
N ILE A 270 1.67 -10.98 41.41
CA ILE A 270 0.22 -11.14 41.52
C ILE A 270 -0.13 -12.52 42.11
N SER A 271 0.56 -13.56 41.66
CA SER A 271 0.40 -14.93 42.17
C SER A 271 0.81 -15.01 43.65
N ALA A 272 1.93 -14.44 44.03
CA ALA A 272 2.39 -14.39 45.43
C ALA A 272 1.45 -13.58 46.31
N LYS A 273 0.89 -12.45 45.86
CA LYS A 273 -0.13 -11.68 46.56
C LYS A 273 -1.45 -12.47 46.75
N ARG A 274 -1.85 -13.23 45.74
CA ARG A 274 -3.02 -14.14 45.83
C ARG A 274 -2.82 -15.26 46.83
N MET A 275 -1.65 -15.87 46.90
CA MET A 275 -1.32 -16.92 47.88
C MET A 275 -1.30 -16.36 49.29
N ARG A 276 -0.72 -15.19 49.55
CA ARG A 276 -0.73 -14.54 50.87
C ARG A 276 -2.15 -14.21 51.31
N ARG A 277 -3.04 -13.72 50.45
CA ARG A 277 -4.47 -13.49 50.77
C ARG A 277 -5.23 -14.76 51.08
N ARG A 278 -4.95 -15.91 50.41
CA ARG A 278 -5.54 -17.22 50.72
C ARG A 278 -5.03 -17.72 52.08
N GLY A 279 -3.76 -17.60 52.40
CA GLY A 279 -3.18 -17.98 53.68
C GLY A 279 -3.82 -17.23 54.87
N ILE A 280 -4.03 -15.92 54.72
CA ILE A 280 -4.72 -15.10 55.76
C ILE A 280 -6.18 -15.52 55.95
N ARG A 281 -6.91 -15.84 54.88
CA ARG A 281 -8.31 -16.33 54.98
C ARG A 281 -8.43 -17.71 55.66
N ILE A 282 -7.43 -18.58 55.50
CA ILE A 282 -7.42 -19.91 56.20
C ILE A 282 -7.09 -19.73 57.65
N ALA A 283 -6.18 -18.84 58.02
CA ALA A 283 -5.81 -18.54 59.39
C ALA A 283 -6.95 -17.89 60.18
N THR A 284 -7.74 -16.98 59.59
CA THR A 284 -8.92 -16.36 60.20
C THR A 284 -10.07 -17.37 60.38
N ARG A 285 -10.29 -18.28 59.46
CA ARG A 285 -11.32 -19.35 59.63
C ARG A 285 -10.97 -20.36 60.73
N ARG A 286 -9.66 -20.68 60.96
CA ARG A 286 -9.23 -21.55 62.07
C ARG A 286 -9.38 -20.90 63.45
N ARG A 287 -9.33 -19.57 63.58
CA ARG A 287 -9.54 -18.84 64.85
C ARG A 287 -11.03 -18.72 65.23
N GLN A 288 -11.96 -18.66 64.29
CA GLN A 288 -13.41 -18.62 64.56
C GLN A 288 -14.03 -19.98 64.84
N GLY A 289 -13.36 -21.11 64.56
CA GLY A 289 -13.87 -22.44 64.80
C GLY A 289 -13.52 -23.04 66.18
N LYS A 290 -12.82 -22.30 67.07
CA LYS A 290 -12.43 -22.78 68.42
C LYS A 290 -13.16 -22.07 69.57
N GLY A 291 -14.21 -21.31 69.30
CA GLY A 291 -14.98 -20.61 70.33
C GLY A 291 -16.42 -21.05 70.35
N GLY A 292 -16.69 -22.26 70.86
CA GLY A 292 -18.08 -22.69 70.98
C GLY A 292 -18.22 -24.10 71.50
N THR A 293 -17.89 -24.32 72.80
CA THR A 293 -18.50 -25.30 73.68
C THR A 293 -17.98 -25.08 75.09
N LYS A 294 -18.80 -24.45 75.90
CA LYS A 294 -18.93 -24.71 77.38
C LYS A 294 -20.21 -24.08 77.86
N ASP A 295 -21.01 -25.02 78.37
CA ASP A 295 -22.15 -24.92 79.27
C ASP A 295 -23.44 -24.47 78.64
#